data_e2f47cbe21d2e8e0ae1f75519f298482
#
_entry.id   e2f47cbe21d2e8e0ae1f75519f298482
#
_cell.length_a   1.000
_cell.length_b   1.000
_cell.length_c   1.000
_cell.angle_alpha   90.00
_cell.angle_beta   90.00
_cell.angle_gamma   90.00
#
_symmetry.space_group_name_H-M   'P 1'
#
loop_
_entity.id
_entity.type
_entity.pdbx_description
1 polymer ?
#
loop_
_entity_poly.entity_id
_entity_poly.type
_entity_poly.pdbx_seq_one_letter_code
_entity_poly.pdbx_strand_id
1 'polypeptide(L)'
;MQFNTEELVEMAIQIEKNGREYFVAMSEKSNNSEVKRVFENLAKEEASHLENFLEIREKLFENQQEDFQIADEYNTPEMFTYLNAMLDGKVFPNIHSHAELANEIVSDEQAVYHAIGFEKDTVLFFSEIMGLLGSEDKNRPFLQELIRQEKIHIARLYTLLGNLK
;
A
#
# COMPACT_ATOMS: atom_id res chain seq x y z
N MET A 1 -7.48 -2.93 -25.74
CA MET A 1 -7.85 -2.20 -24.51
C MET A 1 -6.56 -1.84 -23.84
N GLN A 2 -6.29 -0.57 -23.61
CA GLN A 2 -5.04 -0.14 -22.99
C GLN A 2 -5.29 -0.03 -21.49
N PHE A 3 -4.39 -0.55 -20.66
CA PHE A 3 -4.50 -0.43 -19.21
C PHE A 3 -4.30 1.04 -18.82
N ASN A 4 -5.14 1.54 -17.93
CA ASN A 4 -5.08 2.92 -17.51
C ASN A 4 -4.11 3.05 -16.32
N THR A 5 -2.96 3.66 -16.56
CA THR A 5 -1.96 3.97 -15.52
C THR A 5 -2.54 4.78 -14.38
N GLU A 6 -3.51 5.65 -14.67
CA GLU A 6 -4.22 6.46 -13.69
C GLU A 6 -4.94 5.59 -12.65
N GLU A 7 -5.55 4.48 -13.07
CA GLU A 7 -6.23 3.55 -12.15
C GLU A 7 -5.26 2.90 -11.16
N LEU A 8 -4.03 2.58 -11.59
CA LEU A 8 -3.00 2.05 -10.70
C LEU A 8 -2.54 3.09 -9.66
N VAL A 9 -2.37 4.33 -10.08
CA VAL A 9 -1.98 5.43 -9.18
C VAL A 9 -3.10 5.73 -8.20
N GLU A 10 -4.37 5.76 -8.64
CA GLU A 10 -5.52 5.96 -7.75
C GLU A 10 -5.65 4.81 -6.74
N MET A 11 -5.37 3.56 -7.13
CA MET A 11 -5.35 2.45 -6.20
C MET A 11 -4.22 2.58 -5.19
N ALA A 12 -3.01 2.98 -5.61
CA ALA A 12 -1.90 3.25 -4.71
C ALA A 12 -2.27 4.34 -3.68
N ILE A 13 -2.84 5.46 -4.14
CA ILE A 13 -3.34 6.53 -3.26
C ILE A 13 -4.35 5.98 -2.23
N GLN A 14 -5.28 5.13 -2.65
CA GLN A 14 -6.27 4.55 -1.75
C GLN A 14 -5.64 3.60 -0.72
N ILE A 15 -4.64 2.82 -1.11
CA ILE A 15 -3.89 1.94 -0.22
C ILE A 15 -3.21 2.75 0.89
N GLU A 16 -2.41 3.75 0.52
CA GLU A 16 -1.69 4.60 1.47
C GLU A 16 -2.66 5.36 2.41
N LYS A 17 -3.76 5.85 1.86
CA LYS A 17 -4.81 6.49 2.65
C LYS A 17 -5.43 5.53 3.66
N ASN A 18 -5.78 4.32 3.26
CA ASN A 18 -6.37 3.30 4.14
C ASN A 18 -5.39 2.90 5.24
N GLY A 19 -4.11 2.70 4.91
CA GLY A 19 -3.05 2.41 5.88
C GLY A 19 -2.92 3.50 6.93
N ARG A 20 -2.80 4.74 6.49
CA ARG A 20 -2.73 5.90 7.38
C ARG A 20 -3.94 6.00 8.31
N GLU A 21 -5.16 5.88 7.77
CA GLU A 21 -6.40 5.95 8.57
C GLU A 21 -6.46 4.83 9.61
N TYR A 22 -6.06 3.63 9.24
CA TYR A 22 -5.99 2.50 10.16
C TYR A 22 -4.98 2.75 11.30
N PHE A 23 -3.76 3.15 10.98
CA PHE A 23 -2.73 3.39 11.98
C PHE A 23 -3.10 4.54 12.93
N VAL A 24 -3.74 5.59 12.44
CA VAL A 24 -4.30 6.65 13.29
C VAL A 24 -5.34 6.07 14.24
N ALA A 25 -6.33 5.35 13.73
CA ALA A 25 -7.41 4.77 14.54
C ALA A 25 -6.88 3.81 15.62
N MET A 26 -5.90 2.96 15.27
CA MET A 26 -5.31 2.02 16.23
C MET A 26 -4.43 2.72 17.27
N SER A 27 -3.72 3.78 16.90
CA SER A 27 -2.95 4.57 17.85
C SER A 27 -3.83 5.26 18.89
N GLU A 28 -5.00 5.75 18.47
CA GLU A 28 -5.97 6.38 19.37
C GLU A 28 -6.67 5.37 20.29
N LYS A 29 -6.94 4.17 19.79
CA LYS A 29 -7.65 3.10 20.50
C LYS A 29 -6.78 2.38 21.52
N SER A 30 -5.47 2.26 21.28
CA SER A 30 -4.56 1.54 22.18
C SER A 30 -4.30 2.29 23.48
N ASN A 31 -4.26 1.55 24.60
CA ASN A 31 -3.77 2.05 25.89
C ASN A 31 -2.30 1.70 26.15
N ASN A 32 -1.67 0.90 25.30
CA ASN A 32 -0.26 0.55 25.36
C ASN A 32 0.59 1.64 24.70
N SER A 33 1.47 2.27 25.47
CA SER A 33 2.30 3.39 24.99
C SER A 33 3.25 3.01 23.85
N GLU A 34 3.74 1.77 23.81
CA GLU A 34 4.61 1.29 22.74
C GLU A 34 3.82 1.09 21.46
N VAL A 35 2.67 0.44 21.52
CA VAL A 35 1.75 0.25 20.40
C VAL A 35 1.34 1.58 19.80
N LYS A 36 0.90 2.50 20.66
CA LYS A 36 0.52 3.86 20.26
C LYS A 36 1.63 4.54 19.47
N ARG A 37 2.85 4.58 20.03
CA ARG A 37 4.01 5.20 19.39
C ARG A 37 4.35 4.57 18.03
N VAL A 38 4.32 3.24 17.93
CA VAL A 38 4.61 2.54 16.67
C VAL A 38 3.57 2.90 15.61
N PHE A 39 2.29 2.83 15.94
CA PHE A 39 1.23 3.17 14.99
C PHE A 39 1.23 4.66 14.61
N GLU A 40 1.51 5.58 15.53
CA GLU A 40 1.68 7.01 15.20
C GLU A 40 2.83 7.25 14.21
N ASN A 41 3.92 6.51 14.34
CA ASN A 41 5.05 6.62 13.41
C ASN A 41 4.69 6.04 12.04
N LEU A 42 4.08 4.86 11.99
CA LEU A 42 3.60 4.27 10.74
C LEU A 42 2.62 5.22 10.04
N ALA A 43 1.65 5.78 10.74
CA ALA A 43 0.70 6.74 10.15
C ALA A 43 1.36 7.97 9.50
N LYS A 44 2.49 8.44 10.05
CA LYS A 44 3.27 9.54 9.46
C LYS A 44 4.02 9.10 8.22
N GLU A 45 4.56 7.89 8.21
CA GLU A 45 5.27 7.33 7.07
C GLU A 45 4.29 7.10 5.90
N GLU A 46 3.09 6.53 6.16
CA GLU A 46 2.01 6.42 5.17
C GLU A 46 1.55 7.78 4.61
N ALA A 47 1.51 8.82 5.45
CA ALA A 47 1.20 10.17 4.97
C ALA A 47 2.22 10.68 3.95
N SER A 48 3.51 10.39 4.14
CA SER A 48 4.57 10.73 3.17
C SER A 48 4.46 9.92 1.88
N HIS A 49 4.13 8.63 1.97
CA HIS A 49 3.88 7.79 0.80
C HIS A 49 2.70 8.33 -0.02
N LEU A 50 1.60 8.66 0.66
CA LEU A 50 0.43 9.26 0.05
C LEU A 50 0.75 10.57 -0.69
N GLU A 51 1.51 11.47 -0.08
CA GLU A 51 1.94 12.72 -0.71
C GLU A 51 2.71 12.47 -2.00
N ASN A 52 3.63 11.51 -2.02
CA ASN A 52 4.39 11.13 -3.20
C ASN A 52 3.48 10.65 -4.34
N PHE A 53 2.48 9.81 -4.06
CA PHE A 53 1.53 9.37 -5.08
C PHE A 53 0.60 10.48 -5.58
N LEU A 54 0.21 11.40 -4.70
CA LEU A 54 -0.56 12.59 -5.11
C LEU A 54 0.24 13.48 -6.07
N GLU A 55 1.54 13.66 -5.84
CA GLU A 55 2.42 14.37 -6.78
C GLU A 55 2.57 13.65 -8.12
N ILE A 56 2.69 12.32 -8.11
CA ILE A 56 2.73 11.51 -9.35
C ILE A 56 1.43 11.71 -10.13
N ARG A 57 0.27 11.64 -9.47
CA ARG A 57 -1.03 11.86 -10.08
C ARG A 57 -1.14 13.25 -10.74
N GLU A 58 -0.73 14.31 -10.05
CA GLU A 58 -0.74 15.68 -10.61
C GLU A 58 0.10 15.77 -11.89
N LYS A 59 1.29 15.17 -11.89
CA LYS A 59 2.17 15.14 -13.08
C LYS A 59 1.57 14.37 -14.24
N LEU A 60 0.82 13.29 -13.99
CA LEU A 60 0.08 12.56 -15.02
C LEU A 60 -0.97 13.45 -15.71
N PHE A 61 -1.73 14.23 -14.93
CA PHE A 61 -2.76 15.12 -15.46
C PHE A 61 -2.19 16.30 -16.24
N GLU A 62 -1.06 16.88 -15.80
CA GLU A 62 -0.48 18.06 -16.43
C GLU A 62 0.20 17.77 -17.77
N ASN A 63 0.85 16.63 -17.91
CA ASN A 63 1.75 16.38 -19.05
C ASN A 63 1.19 15.42 -20.10
N GLN A 64 0.05 14.76 -19.88
CA GLN A 64 -0.48 13.68 -20.74
C GLN A 64 0.57 12.62 -21.13
N GLN A 65 1.69 12.55 -20.39
CA GLN A 65 2.76 11.59 -20.60
C GLN A 65 2.54 10.40 -19.68
N GLU A 66 2.61 9.22 -20.25
CA GLU A 66 2.56 7.94 -19.57
C GLU A 66 3.69 7.86 -18.52
N ASP A 67 3.34 8.06 -17.25
CA ASP A 67 4.32 8.01 -16.17
C ASP A 67 4.63 6.57 -15.71
N PHE A 68 3.76 5.60 -16.01
CA PHE A 68 4.00 4.17 -15.85
C PHE A 68 3.87 3.46 -17.19
N GLN A 69 4.97 2.97 -17.73
CA GLN A 69 4.96 2.21 -18.99
C GLN A 69 4.91 0.72 -18.69
N ILE A 70 3.72 0.13 -18.90
CA ILE A 70 3.57 -1.32 -18.83
C ILE A 70 4.31 -1.93 -20.03
N ALA A 71 5.17 -2.91 -19.75
CA ALA A 71 5.91 -3.60 -20.79
C ALA A 71 4.97 -4.36 -21.75
N ASP A 72 5.26 -4.34 -23.03
CA ASP A 72 4.41 -4.91 -24.09
C ASP A 72 4.06 -6.39 -23.88
N GLU A 73 4.93 -7.14 -23.22
CA GLU A 73 4.74 -8.57 -22.90
C GLU A 73 3.56 -8.81 -21.93
N TYR A 74 3.15 -7.79 -21.15
CA TYR A 74 2.01 -7.87 -20.23
C TYR A 74 0.72 -7.30 -20.82
N ASN A 75 0.73 -6.83 -22.04
CA ASN A 75 -0.46 -6.29 -22.72
C ASN A 75 -1.32 -7.43 -23.32
N THR A 76 -1.77 -8.36 -22.48
CA THR A 76 -2.59 -9.52 -22.85
C THR A 76 -3.96 -9.49 -22.17
N PRO A 77 -5.00 -10.14 -22.75
CA PRO A 77 -6.33 -10.21 -22.11
C PRO A 77 -6.32 -10.86 -20.72
N GLU A 78 -5.45 -11.86 -20.52
CA GLU A 78 -5.29 -12.54 -19.23
C GLU A 78 -4.73 -11.59 -18.17
N MET A 79 -3.71 -10.79 -18.54
CA MET A 79 -3.13 -9.79 -17.63
C MET A 79 -4.16 -8.70 -17.30
N PHE A 80 -4.97 -8.25 -18.25
CA PHE A 80 -6.08 -7.34 -17.98
C PHE A 80 -7.04 -7.90 -16.96
N THR A 81 -7.40 -9.17 -17.07
CA THR A 81 -8.29 -9.84 -16.12
C THR A 81 -7.67 -9.87 -14.72
N TYR A 82 -6.38 -10.14 -14.61
CA TYR A 82 -5.63 -10.15 -13.36
C TYR A 82 -5.57 -8.75 -12.72
N LEU A 83 -5.21 -7.72 -13.49
CA LEU A 83 -5.12 -6.35 -13.02
C LEU A 83 -6.49 -5.81 -12.54
N ASN A 84 -7.57 -6.13 -13.27
CA ASN A 84 -8.93 -5.80 -12.81
C ASN A 84 -9.27 -6.51 -11.50
N ALA A 85 -8.86 -7.77 -11.32
CA ALA A 85 -9.08 -8.49 -10.06
C ALA A 85 -8.26 -7.89 -8.90
N MET A 86 -7.10 -7.32 -9.16
CA MET A 86 -6.34 -6.53 -8.18
C MET A 86 -7.10 -5.27 -7.77
N LEU A 87 -7.55 -4.47 -8.75
CA LEU A 87 -8.31 -3.24 -8.53
C LEU A 87 -9.64 -3.49 -7.79
N ASP A 88 -10.29 -4.62 -8.06
CA ASP A 88 -11.51 -5.05 -7.37
C ASP A 88 -11.26 -5.59 -5.93
N GLY A 89 -10.02 -5.62 -5.46
CA GLY A 89 -9.63 -6.15 -4.14
C GLY A 89 -9.73 -7.67 -3.99
N LYS A 90 -9.90 -8.40 -5.10
CA LYS A 90 -10.02 -9.86 -5.07
C LYS A 90 -8.69 -10.58 -4.86
N VAL A 91 -7.58 -9.95 -5.29
CA VAL A 91 -6.22 -10.49 -5.13
C VAL A 91 -5.63 -10.11 -3.78
N PHE A 92 -5.90 -8.89 -3.32
CA PHE A 92 -5.38 -8.32 -2.07
C PHE A 92 -6.50 -7.85 -1.16
N PRO A 93 -7.24 -8.76 -0.50
CA PRO A 93 -8.45 -8.41 0.26
C PRO A 93 -8.18 -7.53 1.48
N ASN A 94 -7.00 -7.66 2.12
CA ASN A 94 -6.69 -6.88 3.31
C ASN A 94 -6.55 -5.38 3.04
N ILE A 95 -6.13 -5.00 1.83
CA ILE A 95 -5.97 -3.59 1.44
C ILE A 95 -7.30 -2.84 1.42
N HIS A 96 -8.40 -3.49 1.02
CA HIS A 96 -9.69 -2.85 0.86
C HIS A 96 -10.54 -2.80 2.14
N SER A 97 -10.38 -3.76 3.04
CA SER A 97 -11.22 -3.89 4.22
C SER A 97 -10.64 -3.24 5.48
N HIS A 98 -9.46 -2.64 5.39
CA HIS A 98 -8.65 -2.26 6.54
C HIS A 98 -9.30 -1.21 7.46
N ALA A 99 -9.88 -0.16 6.88
CA ALA A 99 -10.55 0.88 7.66
C ALA A 99 -11.83 0.37 8.36
N GLU A 100 -12.58 -0.53 7.72
CA GLU A 100 -13.80 -1.12 8.30
C GLU A 100 -13.45 -2.06 9.46
N LEU A 101 -12.37 -2.84 9.34
CA LEU A 101 -11.88 -3.74 10.38
C LEU A 101 -11.42 -3.02 11.66
N ALA A 102 -11.03 -1.76 11.58
CA ALA A 102 -10.61 -0.99 12.74
C ALA A 102 -11.68 -0.96 13.86
N ASN A 103 -12.96 -1.01 13.50
CA ASN A 103 -14.06 -1.03 14.45
C ASN A 103 -14.26 -2.40 15.14
N GLU A 104 -13.84 -3.48 14.51
CA GLU A 104 -13.99 -4.85 15.00
C GLU A 104 -12.82 -5.30 15.89
N ILE A 105 -11.70 -4.57 15.87
CA ILE A 105 -10.49 -4.89 16.63
C ILE A 105 -10.71 -4.64 18.11
N VAL A 106 -10.47 -5.66 18.93
CA VAL A 106 -10.69 -5.65 20.38
C VAL A 106 -9.40 -5.71 21.22
N SER A 107 -8.24 -5.94 20.58
CA SER A 107 -6.95 -6.02 21.29
C SER A 107 -5.80 -5.46 20.45
N ASP A 108 -4.73 -5.01 21.13
CA ASP A 108 -3.50 -4.56 20.49
C ASP A 108 -2.86 -5.66 19.64
N GLU A 109 -2.90 -6.90 20.10
CA GLU A 109 -2.37 -8.05 19.36
C GLU A 109 -3.11 -8.26 18.03
N GLN A 110 -4.45 -8.17 18.05
CA GLN A 110 -5.25 -8.22 16.81
C GLN A 110 -4.91 -7.05 15.89
N ALA A 111 -4.78 -5.83 16.43
CA ALA A 111 -4.40 -4.66 15.65
C ALA A 111 -3.08 -4.87 14.91
N VAL A 112 -2.07 -5.39 15.59
CA VAL A 112 -0.76 -5.67 15.00
C VAL A 112 -0.83 -6.77 13.95
N TYR A 113 -1.58 -7.86 14.19
CA TYR A 113 -1.77 -8.91 13.18
C TYR A 113 -2.43 -8.42 11.90
N HIS A 114 -3.48 -7.60 12.01
CA HIS A 114 -4.13 -7.00 10.86
C HIS A 114 -3.21 -6.04 10.10
N ALA A 115 -2.45 -5.22 10.84
CA ALA A 115 -1.44 -4.35 10.25
C ALA A 115 -0.41 -5.15 9.42
N ILE A 116 0.12 -6.24 9.97
CA ILE A 116 1.07 -7.12 9.25
C ILE A 116 0.44 -7.69 7.97
N GLY A 117 -0.83 -8.08 8.01
CA GLY A 117 -1.57 -8.56 6.83
C GLY A 117 -1.67 -7.50 5.75
N PHE A 118 -2.05 -6.27 6.14
CA PHE A 118 -2.15 -5.12 5.25
C PHE A 118 -0.80 -4.80 4.59
N GLU A 119 0.26 -4.65 5.37
CA GLU A 119 1.60 -4.33 4.87
C GLU A 119 2.13 -5.41 3.91
N LYS A 120 1.85 -6.68 4.17
CA LYS A 120 2.20 -7.76 3.24
C LYS A 120 1.48 -7.62 1.90
N ASP A 121 0.19 -7.33 1.92
CA ASP A 121 -0.58 -7.13 0.69
C ASP A 121 -0.09 -5.87 -0.05
N THR A 122 0.27 -4.81 0.67
CA THR A 122 0.87 -3.59 0.11
C THR A 122 2.21 -3.88 -0.58
N VAL A 123 3.11 -4.64 0.07
CA VAL A 123 4.38 -5.08 -0.55
C VAL A 123 4.13 -5.89 -1.81
N LEU A 124 3.16 -6.81 -1.80
CA LEU A 124 2.83 -7.63 -2.97
C LEU A 124 2.27 -6.76 -4.08
N PHE A 125 1.33 -5.85 -3.78
CA PHE A 125 0.76 -4.94 -4.76
C PHE A 125 1.84 -4.10 -5.47
N PHE A 126 2.70 -3.42 -4.73
CA PHE A 126 3.75 -2.60 -5.34
C PHE A 126 4.82 -3.45 -6.07
N SER A 127 5.06 -4.67 -5.61
CA SER A 127 5.97 -5.61 -6.31
C SER A 127 5.39 -6.04 -7.65
N GLU A 128 4.08 -6.29 -7.73
CA GLU A 128 3.37 -6.58 -8.98
C GLU A 128 3.43 -5.38 -9.94
N ILE A 129 3.10 -4.17 -9.45
CA ILE A 129 3.22 -2.95 -10.27
C ILE A 129 4.63 -2.79 -10.81
N MET A 130 5.65 -2.91 -9.96
CA MET A 130 7.05 -2.81 -10.39
C MET A 130 7.43 -3.89 -11.41
N GLY A 131 6.86 -5.10 -11.28
CA GLY A 131 7.06 -6.20 -12.22
C GLY A 131 6.47 -5.93 -13.60
N LEU A 132 5.37 -5.18 -13.67
CA LEU A 132 4.71 -4.82 -14.93
C LEU A 132 5.42 -3.70 -15.70
N LEU A 133 6.21 -2.87 -15.01
CA LEU A 133 6.92 -1.75 -15.64
C LEU A 133 8.10 -2.22 -16.49
N GLY A 134 8.31 -1.56 -17.63
CA GLY A 134 9.52 -1.75 -18.42
C GLY A 134 10.80 -1.52 -17.61
N SER A 135 11.90 -2.15 -18.02
CA SER A 135 13.19 -2.09 -17.30
C SER A 135 13.72 -0.66 -17.13
N GLU A 136 13.39 0.22 -18.07
CA GLU A 136 13.86 1.60 -18.13
C GLU A 136 12.85 2.60 -17.54
N ASP A 137 11.75 2.13 -16.94
CA ASP A 137 10.74 3.02 -16.36
C ASP A 137 11.34 3.84 -15.21
N LYS A 138 11.16 5.16 -15.27
CA LYS A 138 11.71 6.14 -14.33
C LYS A 138 11.17 5.98 -12.90
N ASN A 139 10.03 5.33 -12.72
CA ASN A 139 9.40 5.15 -11.43
C ASN A 139 9.88 3.89 -10.67
N ARG A 140 10.63 3.00 -11.33
CA ARG A 140 11.16 1.79 -10.69
C ARG A 140 11.97 2.08 -9.42
N PRO A 141 12.92 3.05 -9.38
CA PRO A 141 13.67 3.35 -8.16
C PRO A 141 12.78 3.82 -7.01
N PHE A 142 11.74 4.61 -7.30
CA PHE A 142 10.77 5.06 -6.31
C PHE A 142 9.98 3.87 -5.73
N LEU A 143 9.41 3.01 -6.58
CA LEU A 143 8.68 1.82 -6.14
C LEU A 143 9.57 0.84 -5.36
N GLN A 144 10.83 0.70 -5.76
CA GLN A 144 11.79 -0.14 -5.05
C GLN A 144 12.06 0.37 -3.63
N GLU A 145 12.23 1.68 -3.47
CA GLU A 145 12.40 2.29 -2.15
C GLU A 145 11.14 2.17 -1.30
N LEU A 146 9.96 2.40 -1.87
CA LEU A 146 8.68 2.22 -1.21
C LEU A 146 8.53 0.78 -0.68
N ILE A 147 8.71 -0.22 -1.54
CA ILE A 147 8.66 -1.65 -1.14
C ILE A 147 9.65 -1.95 -0.01
N ARG A 148 10.83 -1.32 -0.02
CA ARG A 148 11.81 -1.47 1.06
C ARG A 148 11.27 -0.90 2.38
N GLN A 149 10.61 0.25 2.35
CA GLN A 149 10.02 0.90 3.52
C GLN A 149 8.88 0.05 4.09
N GLU A 150 7.98 -0.46 3.25
CA GLU A 150 6.89 -1.35 3.67
C GLU A 150 7.41 -2.64 4.34
N LYS A 151 8.50 -3.21 3.83
CA LYS A 151 9.16 -4.35 4.49
C LYS A 151 9.72 -3.99 5.87
N ILE A 152 10.17 -2.75 6.08
CA ILE A 152 10.59 -2.26 7.40
C ILE A 152 9.39 -2.10 8.33
N HIS A 153 8.24 -1.62 7.83
CA HIS A 153 6.99 -1.58 8.59
C HIS A 153 6.62 -2.98 9.11
N ILE A 154 6.65 -3.99 8.25
CA ILE A 154 6.41 -5.39 8.63
C ILE A 154 7.38 -5.83 9.74
N ALA A 155 8.67 -5.53 9.61
CA ALA A 155 9.67 -5.93 10.61
C ALA A 155 9.42 -5.26 11.96
N ARG A 156 9.06 -3.98 11.99
CA ARG A 156 8.69 -3.23 13.21
C ARG A 156 7.45 -3.82 13.86
N LEU A 157 6.42 -4.15 13.07
CA LEU A 157 5.20 -4.77 13.56
C LEU A 157 5.44 -6.16 14.14
N TYR A 158 6.31 -6.99 13.54
CA TYR A 158 6.69 -8.28 14.13
C TYR A 158 7.45 -8.12 15.43
N THR A 159 8.32 -7.12 15.55
CA THR A 159 9.01 -6.79 16.80
C THR A 159 8.02 -6.41 17.88
N LEU A 160 7.08 -5.50 17.54
CA LEU A 160 6.01 -5.08 18.45
C LEU A 160 5.16 -6.26 18.91
N LEU A 161 4.76 -7.15 17.98
CA LEU A 161 4.00 -8.36 18.32
C LEU A 161 4.73 -9.27 19.28
N GLY A 162 6.05 -9.37 19.15
CA GLY A 162 6.90 -10.12 20.08
C GLY A 162 6.89 -9.55 21.51
N ASN A 163 6.79 -8.22 21.64
CA ASN A 163 6.76 -7.53 22.93
C ASN A 163 5.37 -7.59 23.62
N LEU A 164 4.31 -7.94 22.90
CA LEU A 164 2.95 -8.05 23.42
C LEU A 164 2.65 -9.45 24.02
N LYS A 165 3.52 -10.43 23.82
CA LYS A 165 3.43 -11.78 24.36
C LYS A 165 4.14 -11.90 25.69
#